data_e9fe6ddbe0a6300f0e192ec5499543dd
#
_entry.id   e9fe6ddbe0a6300f0e192ec5499543dd
#
_cell.length_a   1.000
_cell.length_b   1.000
_cell.length_c   1.000
_cell.angle_alpha   90.00
_cell.angle_beta   90.00
_cell.angle_gamma   90.00
#
_symmetry.space_group_name_H-M   'P 1'
#
loop_
_entity.id
_entity.type
_entity.pdbx_description
1 polymer ?
#
loop_
_entity_poly.entity_id
_entity_poly.type
_entity_poly.pdbx_seq_one_letter_code
_entity_poly.pdbx_strand_id
1 'polypeptide(L)'
;MDLGYLAAVVVLGGIILFHEFGHYLLARLNGIAVVEFSVGFGPRLLSWVSQKTGIRYSLKLLPLGGSCAMLGEFGEDEDEKEEVPDVKGVSFFDKGPLAKMAVIAAGPIFNFILAFVFSLVILSWAGIDPAVIAGTSEGMPAETAGLKE
;
A
#
# COMPACT_ATOMS: atom_id res chain seq x y z
N MET A 1 9.77 -13.90 -20.27
CA MET A 1 8.87 -13.43 -19.19
C MET A 1 7.82 -12.57 -19.87
N ASP A 2 6.55 -12.98 -19.81
CA ASP A 2 5.49 -12.25 -20.51
C ASP A 2 5.28 -10.89 -19.84
N LEU A 3 5.04 -9.87 -20.66
CA LEU A 3 4.79 -8.49 -20.23
C LEU A 3 3.71 -8.42 -19.13
N GLY A 4 2.75 -9.35 -19.16
CA GLY A 4 1.71 -9.47 -18.13
C GLY A 4 2.22 -9.78 -16.74
N TYR A 5 3.21 -10.68 -16.60
CA TYR A 5 3.80 -10.98 -15.29
C TYR A 5 4.57 -9.79 -14.73
N LEU A 6 5.31 -9.09 -15.59
CA LEU A 6 6.04 -7.88 -15.17
C LEU A 6 5.05 -6.80 -14.72
N ALA A 7 3.99 -6.57 -15.46
CA ALA A 7 2.94 -5.62 -15.09
C ALA A 7 2.28 -5.99 -13.75
N ALA A 8 1.96 -7.27 -13.52
CA ALA A 8 1.38 -7.74 -12.27
C ALA A 8 2.32 -7.48 -11.07
N VAL A 9 3.62 -7.74 -11.22
CA VAL A 9 4.63 -7.47 -10.18
C VAL A 9 4.70 -5.98 -9.84
N VAL A 10 4.72 -5.12 -10.87
CA VAL A 10 4.77 -3.66 -10.68
C VAL A 10 3.51 -3.15 -9.99
N VAL A 11 2.33 -3.63 -10.42
CA VAL A 11 1.05 -3.24 -9.79
C VAL A 11 0.98 -3.69 -8.35
N LEU A 12 1.32 -4.96 -8.07
CA LEU A 12 1.32 -5.48 -6.70
C LEU A 12 2.31 -4.72 -5.82
N GLY A 13 3.53 -4.48 -6.32
CA GLY A 13 4.55 -3.70 -5.62
C GLY A 13 4.08 -2.28 -5.30
N GLY A 14 3.39 -1.64 -6.25
CA GLY A 14 2.80 -0.33 -6.07
C GLY A 14 1.70 -0.29 -5.00
N ILE A 15 0.82 -1.29 -4.98
CA ILE A 15 -0.25 -1.42 -3.97
C ILE A 15 0.35 -1.58 -2.57
N ILE A 16 1.38 -2.44 -2.41
CA ILE A 16 2.04 -2.64 -1.13
C ILE A 16 2.78 -1.36 -0.71
N LEU A 17 3.50 -0.72 -1.61
CA LEU A 17 4.21 0.53 -1.31
C LEU A 17 3.24 1.63 -0.85
N PHE A 18 2.08 1.73 -1.46
CA PHE A 18 1.06 2.71 -1.06
C PHE A 18 0.44 2.38 0.30
N HIS A 19 0.29 1.11 0.61
CA HIS A 19 -0.08 0.61 1.95
C HIS A 19 0.94 1.08 3.01
N GLU A 20 2.23 0.81 2.78
CA GLU A 20 3.31 1.21 3.68
C GLU A 20 3.42 2.73 3.83
N PHE A 21 3.13 3.47 2.75
CA PHE A 21 3.07 4.92 2.79
C PHE A 21 1.94 5.42 3.72
N GLY A 22 0.82 4.70 3.82
CA GLY A 22 -0.23 4.97 4.80
C GLY A 22 0.30 4.88 6.24
N HIS A 23 0.98 3.80 6.59
CA HIS A 23 1.62 3.63 7.90
C HIS A 23 2.64 4.74 8.18
N TYR A 24 3.52 5.01 7.22
CA TYR A 24 4.51 6.08 7.30
C TYR A 24 3.88 7.44 7.60
N LEU A 25 2.85 7.82 6.85
CA LEU A 25 2.20 9.13 6.99
C LEU A 25 1.55 9.27 8.36
N LEU A 26 0.76 8.27 8.77
CA LEU A 26 0.04 8.32 10.06
C LEU A 26 0.99 8.20 11.25
N ALA A 27 2.08 7.44 11.15
CA ALA A 27 3.12 7.41 12.17
C ALA A 27 3.73 8.80 12.36
N ARG A 28 4.11 9.46 11.27
CA ARG A 28 4.68 10.82 11.29
C ARG A 28 3.70 11.85 11.87
N LEU A 29 2.44 11.83 11.45
CA LEU A 29 1.41 12.73 11.96
C LEU A 29 1.13 12.55 13.45
N ASN A 30 1.28 11.34 13.96
CA ASN A 30 1.12 11.02 15.38
C ASN A 30 2.43 11.19 16.18
N GLY A 31 3.52 11.65 15.57
CA GLY A 31 4.81 11.86 16.23
C GLY A 31 5.48 10.55 16.67
N ILE A 32 5.22 9.45 15.97
CA ILE A 32 5.93 8.18 16.10
C ILE A 32 7.21 8.25 15.27
N ALA A 33 8.31 7.81 15.84
CA ALA A 33 9.60 7.79 15.16
C ALA A 33 9.63 6.68 14.11
N VAL A 34 9.76 7.06 12.83
CA VAL A 34 10.00 6.12 11.72
C VAL A 34 11.51 6.01 11.53
N VAL A 35 12.03 4.80 11.66
CA VAL A 35 13.47 4.49 11.53
C VAL A 35 13.84 4.33 10.06
N GLU A 36 13.08 3.52 9.32
CA GLU A 36 13.33 3.25 7.91
C GLU A 36 12.03 3.19 7.12
N PHE A 37 12.05 3.78 5.93
CA PHE A 37 11.04 3.58 4.90
C PHE A 37 11.72 3.00 3.68
N SER A 38 11.37 1.78 3.30
CA SER A 38 12.02 1.09 2.20
C SER A 38 11.08 0.72 1.08
N VAL A 39 11.63 0.73 -0.15
CA VAL A 39 11.01 0.20 -1.35
C VAL A 39 11.64 -1.14 -1.65
N GLY A 40 10.83 -2.20 -1.72
CA GLY A 40 11.28 -3.57 -1.97
C GLY A 40 11.66 -4.35 -0.70
N PHE A 41 12.12 -5.57 -0.90
CA PHE A 41 12.57 -6.50 0.12
C PHE A 41 13.99 -7.02 -0.18
N GLY A 42 14.61 -7.62 0.84
CA GLY A 42 15.96 -8.21 0.74
C GLY A 42 17.08 -7.21 1.05
N PRO A 43 18.30 -7.47 0.60
CA PRO A 43 19.44 -6.61 0.88
C PRO A 43 19.28 -5.21 0.28
N ARG A 44 19.79 -4.21 1.00
CA ARG A 44 19.77 -2.81 0.56
C ARG A 44 20.72 -2.62 -0.62
N LEU A 45 20.21 -2.10 -1.73
CA LEU A 45 21.02 -1.68 -2.87
C LEU A 45 21.50 -0.23 -2.71
N LEU A 46 20.59 0.63 -2.27
CA LEU A 46 20.84 2.05 -2.02
C LEU A 46 20.16 2.44 -0.74
N SER A 47 20.80 3.26 0.09
CA SER A 47 20.18 3.87 1.26
C SER A 47 20.78 5.24 1.54
N TRP A 48 19.95 6.13 2.09
CA TRP A 48 20.39 7.43 2.58
C TRP A 48 19.59 7.84 3.81
N VAL A 49 20.21 8.56 4.71
CA VAL A 49 19.56 9.10 5.90
C VAL A 49 19.25 10.58 5.67
N SER A 50 18.01 10.96 5.90
CA SER A 50 17.58 12.35 5.80
C SER A 50 18.15 13.17 6.97
N GLN A 51 18.96 14.17 6.69
CA GLN A 51 19.53 15.05 7.72
C GLN A 51 18.46 15.85 8.50
N LYS A 52 17.28 16.06 7.92
CA LYS A 52 16.20 16.82 8.57
C LYS A 52 15.37 15.96 9.54
N THR A 53 15.16 14.70 9.21
CA THR A 53 14.22 13.81 9.93
C THR A 53 14.90 12.65 10.64
N GLY A 54 16.13 12.32 10.28
CA GLY A 54 16.83 11.12 10.73
C GLY A 54 16.36 9.83 10.04
N ILE A 55 15.29 9.87 9.25
CA ILE A 55 14.70 8.68 8.63
C ILE A 55 15.63 8.14 7.56
N ARG A 56 15.86 6.83 7.59
CA ARG A 56 16.56 6.10 6.52
C ARG A 56 15.56 5.79 5.41
N TYR A 57 15.91 6.11 4.18
CA TYR A 57 15.19 5.70 2.98
C TYR A 57 16.04 4.69 2.23
N SER A 58 15.47 3.53 1.88
CA SER A 58 16.22 2.43 1.26
C SER A 58 15.51 1.89 0.02
N LEU A 59 16.31 1.53 -0.96
CA LEU A 59 15.89 0.72 -2.10
C LEU A 59 16.50 -0.67 -1.95
N LYS A 60 15.66 -1.70 -1.90
CA LYS A 60 16.07 -3.09 -1.71
C LYS A 60 16.00 -3.87 -3.03
N LEU A 61 16.65 -5.02 -3.06
CA LEU A 61 16.90 -5.78 -4.30
C LEU A 61 15.62 -6.26 -5.00
N LEU A 62 14.63 -6.72 -4.25
CA LEU A 62 13.40 -7.26 -4.81
C LEU A 62 12.32 -6.16 -4.81
N PRO A 63 11.87 -5.68 -6.00
CA PRO A 63 10.91 -4.57 -6.10
C PRO A 63 9.47 -5.04 -5.80
N LEU A 64 9.29 -5.90 -4.80
CA LEU A 64 8.02 -6.48 -4.39
C LEU A 64 7.52 -5.77 -3.13
N GLY A 65 7.04 -4.53 -3.28
CA GLY A 65 6.45 -3.78 -2.17
C GLY A 65 7.40 -2.87 -1.41
N GLY A 66 7.29 -2.83 -0.09
CA GLY A 66 8.07 -1.95 0.77
C GLY A 66 7.95 -2.33 2.24
N SER A 67 8.53 -1.52 3.12
CA SER A 67 8.34 -1.62 4.56
C SER A 67 8.50 -0.26 5.24
N CYS A 68 7.75 -0.06 6.31
CA CYS A 68 7.84 1.12 7.18
C CYS A 68 8.21 0.64 8.58
N ALA A 69 9.48 0.77 8.96
CA ALA A 69 9.98 0.38 10.27
C ALA A 69 9.83 1.54 11.27
N MET A 70 9.14 1.30 12.38
CA MET A 70 8.94 2.27 13.45
C MET A 70 9.79 1.90 14.66
N LEU A 71 10.22 2.91 15.41
CA LEU A 71 10.99 2.71 16.62
C LEU A 71 10.18 1.89 17.64
N GLY A 72 10.78 0.78 18.12
CA GLY A 72 10.19 -0.14 19.10
C GLY A 72 9.32 -1.24 18.48
N GLU A 73 8.98 -1.19 17.17
CA GLU A 73 8.15 -2.21 16.52
C GLU A 73 8.87 -3.54 16.33
N PHE A 74 10.14 -3.47 16.01
CA PHE A 74 11.02 -4.64 16.01
C PHE A 74 11.68 -4.69 17.38
N GLY A 75 11.55 -5.83 18.09
CA GLY A 75 12.33 -6.08 19.29
C GLY A 75 13.80 -5.78 19.01
N GLU A 76 14.51 -5.34 20.04
CA GLU A 76 15.97 -5.20 19.98
C GLU A 76 16.56 -6.60 19.75
N ASP A 77 16.54 -7.08 18.52
CA ASP A 77 17.32 -8.24 18.12
C ASP A 77 18.79 -7.81 18.21
N GLU A 78 19.45 -8.21 19.28
CA GLU A 78 20.83 -7.86 19.63
C GLU A 78 21.85 -8.25 18.55
N ASP A 79 21.42 -8.99 17.52
CA ASP A 79 22.28 -9.50 16.44
C ASP A 79 22.44 -8.56 15.24
N GLU A 80 21.54 -7.59 15.04
CA GLU A 80 21.73 -6.54 14.04
C GLU A 80 22.18 -5.23 14.70
N LYS A 81 23.49 -5.12 14.95
CA LYS A 81 24.17 -3.85 15.36
C LYS A 81 24.18 -2.83 14.22
N GLU A 82 23.07 -2.64 13.55
CA GLU A 82 22.93 -1.45 12.70
C GLU A 82 22.61 -0.26 13.60
N GLU A 83 23.41 0.78 13.51
CA GLU A 83 23.14 2.05 14.18
C GLU A 83 21.74 2.52 13.82
N VAL A 84 20.83 2.48 14.80
CA VAL A 84 19.49 3.05 14.64
C VAL A 84 19.70 4.56 14.43
N PRO A 85 19.24 5.11 13.29
CA PRO A 85 19.39 6.54 13.04
C PRO A 85 18.77 7.35 14.18
N ASP A 86 19.37 8.49 14.50
CA ASP A 86 18.80 9.44 15.48
C ASP A 86 17.52 10.06 14.91
N VAL A 87 16.40 9.38 15.11
CA VAL A 87 15.09 9.76 14.57
C VAL A 87 14.29 10.55 15.60
N LYS A 88 13.64 11.60 15.15
CA LYS A 88 12.77 12.42 16.01
C LYS A 88 11.41 11.75 16.18
N GLY A 89 10.98 11.59 17.41
CA GLY A 89 9.68 11.04 17.77
C GLY A 89 9.79 10.11 18.98
N VAL A 90 8.71 9.44 19.29
CA VAL A 90 8.63 8.44 20.36
C VAL A 90 8.41 7.05 19.79
N SER A 91 8.72 6.03 20.59
CA SER A 91 8.48 4.64 20.22
C SER A 91 6.99 4.39 19.92
N PHE A 92 6.71 3.51 18.96
CA PHE A 92 5.36 3.06 18.66
C PHE A 92 4.65 2.52 19.91
N PHE A 93 5.36 1.77 20.77
CA PHE A 93 4.77 1.19 21.99
C PHE A 93 4.43 2.23 23.06
N ASP A 94 5.11 3.37 23.07
CA ASP A 94 4.87 4.44 24.05
C ASP A 94 3.67 5.32 23.69
N LYS A 95 3.10 5.16 22.49
CA LYS A 95 1.91 5.92 22.07
C LYS A 95 0.62 5.34 22.61
N GLY A 96 -0.34 6.22 22.78
CA GLY A 96 -1.70 5.84 23.20
C GLY A 96 -2.42 4.95 22.16
N PRO A 97 -3.45 4.20 22.60
CA PRO A 97 -4.14 3.22 21.76
C PRO A 97 -4.71 3.80 20.46
N LEU A 98 -5.25 5.01 20.50
CA LEU A 98 -5.83 5.65 19.31
C LEU A 98 -4.80 5.94 18.23
N ALA A 99 -3.58 6.39 18.61
CA ALA A 99 -2.51 6.61 17.66
C ALA A 99 -2.04 5.29 17.03
N LYS A 100 -1.90 4.23 17.82
CA LYS A 100 -1.57 2.89 17.33
C LYS A 100 -2.63 2.37 16.35
N MET A 101 -3.90 2.48 16.72
CA MET A 101 -5.02 2.08 15.84
C MET A 101 -5.02 2.88 14.53
N ALA A 102 -4.80 4.19 14.59
CA ALA A 102 -4.74 5.04 13.40
C ALA A 102 -3.63 4.60 12.46
N VAL A 103 -2.43 4.30 12.99
CA VAL A 103 -1.30 3.81 12.18
C VAL A 103 -1.60 2.45 11.58
N ILE A 104 -2.10 1.49 12.39
CA ILE A 104 -2.41 0.12 11.90
C ILE A 104 -3.49 0.17 10.81
N ALA A 105 -4.54 0.98 11.00
CA ALA A 105 -5.63 1.10 10.04
C ALA A 105 -5.22 1.88 8.76
N ALA A 106 -4.17 2.68 8.82
CA ALA A 106 -3.76 3.55 7.71
C ALA A 106 -3.41 2.76 6.44
N GLY A 107 -2.68 1.66 6.55
CA GLY A 107 -2.32 0.82 5.41
C GLY A 107 -3.55 0.36 4.61
N PRO A 108 -4.48 -0.38 5.21
CA PRO A 108 -5.73 -0.77 4.53
C PRO A 108 -6.54 0.40 4.01
N ILE A 109 -6.68 1.50 4.78
CA ILE A 109 -7.43 2.69 4.34
C ILE A 109 -6.82 3.29 3.08
N PHE A 110 -5.48 3.39 3.00
CA PHE A 110 -4.80 3.89 1.82
C PHE A 110 -5.03 2.99 0.60
N ASN A 111 -5.08 1.68 0.77
CA ASN A 111 -5.42 0.76 -0.32
C ASN A 111 -6.87 0.95 -0.80
N PHE A 112 -7.83 1.20 0.10
CA PHE A 112 -9.20 1.56 -0.29
C PHE A 112 -9.25 2.88 -1.07
N ILE A 113 -8.51 3.90 -0.64
CA ILE A 113 -8.40 5.17 -1.36
C ILE A 113 -7.81 4.93 -2.76
N LEU A 114 -6.75 4.13 -2.86
CA LEU A 114 -6.12 3.80 -4.13
C LEU A 114 -7.09 3.06 -5.06
N ALA A 115 -7.81 2.06 -4.56
CA ALA A 115 -8.81 1.32 -5.30
C ALA A 115 -9.95 2.22 -5.80
N PHE A 116 -10.40 3.15 -4.96
CA PHE A 116 -11.43 4.13 -5.34
C PHE A 116 -10.95 5.05 -6.47
N VAL A 117 -9.72 5.58 -6.35
CA VAL A 117 -9.12 6.43 -7.40
C VAL A 117 -8.98 5.66 -8.71
N PHE A 118 -8.47 4.42 -8.66
CA PHE A 118 -8.37 3.59 -9.88
C PHE A 118 -9.73 3.28 -10.48
N SER A 119 -10.75 3.02 -9.67
CA SER A 119 -12.11 2.79 -10.16
C SER A 119 -12.65 4.02 -10.90
N LEU A 120 -12.42 5.22 -10.37
CA LEU A 120 -12.82 6.46 -11.05
C LEU A 120 -12.09 6.64 -12.38
N VAL A 121 -10.78 6.38 -12.41
CA VAL A 121 -9.98 6.48 -13.63
C VAL A 121 -10.46 5.47 -14.68
N ILE A 122 -10.68 4.23 -14.30
CA ILE A 122 -11.16 3.19 -15.21
C ILE A 122 -12.54 3.55 -15.76
N LEU A 123 -13.48 3.95 -14.89
CA LEU A 123 -14.83 4.35 -15.31
C LEU A 123 -14.82 5.57 -16.24
N SER A 124 -13.91 6.52 -16.00
CA SER A 124 -13.80 7.70 -16.87
C SER A 124 -13.20 7.38 -18.24
N TRP A 125 -12.39 6.33 -18.31
CA TRP A 125 -11.70 5.93 -19.55
C TRP A 125 -12.47 4.88 -20.36
N ALA A 126 -12.94 3.81 -19.68
CA ALA A 126 -13.66 2.71 -20.31
C ALA A 126 -15.15 3.00 -20.52
N GLY A 127 -15.68 4.00 -19.82
CA GLY A 127 -17.12 4.26 -19.78
C GLY A 127 -17.86 3.21 -18.92
N ILE A 128 -19.18 3.26 -19.01
CA ILE A 128 -20.07 2.28 -18.39
C ILE A 128 -20.79 1.57 -19.53
N ASP A 129 -20.61 0.27 -19.64
CA ASP A 129 -21.42 -0.52 -20.57
C ASP A 129 -22.89 -0.42 -20.16
N PRO A 130 -23.79 0.02 -21.05
CA PRO A 130 -25.21 0.05 -20.74
C PRO A 130 -25.69 -1.40 -20.44
N ALA A 131 -26.58 -1.54 -19.48
CA ALA A 131 -27.25 -2.82 -19.26
C ALA A 131 -28.07 -3.19 -20.50
N VAL A 132 -27.52 -4.07 -21.31
CA VAL A 132 -28.19 -4.59 -22.51
C VAL A 132 -28.60 -6.05 -22.29
N ILE A 133 -29.74 -6.44 -22.87
CA ILE A 133 -30.14 -7.84 -22.90
C ILE A 133 -29.33 -8.50 -24.00
N ALA A 134 -28.44 -9.41 -23.63
CA ALA A 134 -27.58 -10.13 -24.60
C ALA A 134 -28.35 -11.21 -25.41
N GLY A 135 -29.58 -11.47 -25.04
CA GLY A 135 -30.48 -12.42 -25.72
C GLY A 135 -31.51 -12.99 -24.76
N THR A 136 -32.56 -13.57 -25.32
CA THR A 136 -33.57 -14.32 -24.60
C THR A 136 -33.54 -15.79 -25.03
N SER A 137 -33.71 -16.71 -24.06
CA SER A 137 -33.82 -18.15 -24.39
C SER A 137 -35.24 -18.47 -24.87
N GLU A 138 -35.34 -19.28 -25.91
CA GLU A 138 -36.61 -19.73 -26.50
C GLU A 138 -37.53 -20.37 -25.46
N GLY A 139 -38.80 -19.98 -25.44
CA GLY A 139 -39.80 -20.52 -24.50
C GLY A 139 -39.73 -19.97 -23.08
N MET A 140 -38.81 -19.04 -22.78
CA MET A 140 -38.70 -18.43 -21.43
C MET A 140 -39.60 -17.20 -21.27
N PRO A 141 -40.01 -16.85 -20.05
CA PRO A 141 -40.89 -15.71 -19.80
C PRO A 141 -40.40 -14.37 -20.35
N ALA A 142 -39.10 -14.19 -20.48
CA ALA A 142 -38.48 -12.98 -21.03
C ALA A 142 -38.83 -12.81 -22.52
N GLU A 143 -38.78 -13.88 -23.31
CA GLU A 143 -39.17 -13.87 -24.73
C GLU A 143 -40.68 -13.61 -24.86
N THR A 144 -41.51 -14.31 -24.05
CA THR A 144 -42.97 -14.14 -24.04
C THR A 144 -43.37 -12.71 -23.63
N ALA A 145 -42.60 -12.04 -22.80
CA ALA A 145 -42.77 -10.64 -22.43
C ALA A 145 -42.32 -9.65 -23.52
N GLY A 146 -41.76 -10.15 -24.65
CA GLY A 146 -41.34 -9.32 -25.79
C GLY A 146 -40.01 -8.58 -25.57
N LEU A 147 -39.19 -9.03 -24.65
CA LEU A 147 -37.84 -8.50 -24.47
C LEU A 147 -36.98 -8.94 -25.66
N LYS A 148 -36.29 -7.98 -26.28
CA LYS A 148 -35.39 -8.20 -27.43
C LYS A 148 -34.01 -7.64 -27.10
N GLU A 149 -33.01 -8.09 -27.84
CA GLU A 149 -31.66 -7.54 -27.82
C GLU A 149 -31.62 -6.04 -28.11
#